data_414e0100f31c65a0e63b7cc6fbb93ee8
#
_entry.id   414e0100f31c65a0e63b7cc6fbb93ee8
#
_cell.length_a   1.000
_cell.length_b   1.000
_cell.length_c   1.000
_cell.angle_alpha   90.00
_cell.angle_beta   90.00
_cell.angle_gamma   90.00
#
_symmetry.space_group_name_H-M   'P 1'
#
loop_
_entity.id
_entity.type
_entity.pdbx_description
1 polymer ?
#
loop_
_entity_poly.entity_id
_entity_poly.type
_entity_poly.pdbx_seq_one_letter_code
_entity_poly.pdbx_strand_id
1 'polypeptide(L)'
;FIHVKNMQNIHILSLMYYLYVKFERKVSVKHIRNSFHGKMQLTIILTLGFSFLVAGFTSFIFIKNSLNKKTREFNYEKNKTIVKNIESDLNNFDIEDREYLKKYKENHFTDINIYDLGGYLINTTQPKLFDGYKSKIINRRAFEIIKNRNRFFYINDENIDGTSYQSSYYPLKDKNGNTQAIINIPYFDNKATSRSSVSNFIITYINIILVLMGISAMVVILVTRKTIKPLEIIQDKMQKINLGEK
;
A
#
# COMPACT_ATOMS: atom_id res chain seq x y z
N PHE A 1 19.30 -4.47 -8.73
CA PHE A 1 18.26 -3.41 -8.82
C PHE A 1 18.27 -2.48 -7.59
N ILE A 2 18.47 -2.98 -6.37
CA ILE A 2 18.52 -2.19 -5.13
C ILE A 2 19.76 -1.28 -5.10
N HIS A 3 20.90 -1.73 -5.62
CA HIS A 3 22.15 -0.94 -5.64
C HIS A 3 22.06 0.30 -6.56
N VAL A 4 21.38 0.21 -7.69
CA VAL A 4 21.24 1.33 -8.65
C VAL A 4 20.30 2.42 -8.09
N LYS A 5 19.22 2.03 -7.37
CA LYS A 5 18.32 2.98 -6.71
C LYS A 5 18.98 3.74 -5.56
N ASN A 6 19.87 3.09 -4.81
CA ASN A 6 20.64 3.76 -3.75
C ASN A 6 21.62 4.78 -4.33
N MET A 7 22.25 4.51 -5.48
CA MET A 7 23.14 5.45 -6.13
C MET A 7 22.43 6.72 -6.61
N GLN A 8 21.23 6.60 -7.19
CA GLN A 8 20.44 7.76 -7.61
C GLN A 8 20.03 8.65 -6.41
N ASN A 9 19.66 8.06 -5.29
CA ASN A 9 19.35 8.82 -4.07
C ASN A 9 20.57 9.55 -3.50
N ILE A 10 21.75 8.94 -3.56
CA ILE A 10 23.00 9.57 -3.13
C ILE A 10 23.35 10.76 -4.03
N HIS A 11 23.14 10.66 -5.34
CA HIS A 11 23.37 11.76 -6.27
C HIS A 11 22.40 12.93 -6.05
N ILE A 12 21.11 12.66 -5.79
CA ILE A 12 20.12 13.70 -5.49
C ILE A 12 20.45 14.39 -4.17
N LEU A 13 20.77 13.63 -3.12
CA LEU A 13 21.21 14.17 -1.82
C LEU A 13 22.52 14.95 -1.93
N SER A 14 23.49 14.49 -2.70
CA SER A 14 24.73 15.17 -2.97
C SER A 14 24.51 16.47 -3.73
N LEU A 15 23.64 16.48 -4.73
CA LEU A 15 23.27 17.69 -5.48
C LEU A 15 22.54 18.70 -4.58
N MET A 16 21.60 18.24 -3.75
CA MET A 16 20.90 19.09 -2.78
C MET A 16 21.86 19.64 -1.73
N TYR A 17 22.79 18.83 -1.21
CA TYR A 17 23.83 19.27 -0.29
C TYR A 17 24.76 20.28 -0.94
N TYR A 18 25.19 20.05 -2.18
CA TYR A 18 26.02 20.99 -2.94
C TYR A 18 25.29 22.33 -3.17
N LEU A 19 24.01 22.30 -3.55
CA LEU A 19 23.18 23.47 -3.69
C LEU A 19 22.96 24.18 -2.36
N TYR A 20 22.76 23.43 -1.27
CA TYR A 20 22.64 23.96 0.10
C TYR A 20 23.94 24.67 0.54
N VAL A 21 25.11 24.03 0.40
CA VAL A 21 26.42 24.61 0.78
C VAL A 21 26.77 25.83 -0.07
N LYS A 22 26.50 25.79 -1.38
CA LYS A 22 26.68 26.95 -2.28
C LYS A 22 25.76 28.10 -1.92
N PHE A 23 24.60 27.80 -1.39
CA PHE A 23 23.60 28.76 -0.92
C PHE A 23 23.98 29.33 0.46
N GLU A 24 24.45 28.51 1.39
CA GLU A 24 24.85 28.89 2.75
C GLU A 24 26.05 29.86 2.74
N ARG A 25 27.00 29.67 1.83
CA ARG A 25 28.12 30.62 1.64
C ARG A 25 27.69 32.04 1.23
N LYS A 26 26.46 32.21 0.71
CA LYS A 26 25.92 33.53 0.31
C LYS A 26 24.89 34.11 1.29
N VAL A 27 24.40 33.36 2.24
CA VAL A 27 23.30 33.80 3.12
C VAL A 27 23.57 33.35 4.56
N SER A 28 23.92 34.27 5.42
CA SER A 28 24.00 34.02 6.88
C SER A 28 22.61 33.70 7.40
N VAL A 29 22.36 32.44 7.79
CA VAL A 29 21.08 31.95 8.35
C VAL A 29 20.62 32.78 9.56
N LYS A 30 21.56 33.37 10.28
CA LYS A 30 21.30 34.23 11.44
C LYS A 30 20.59 35.55 11.06
N HIS A 31 20.84 36.03 9.84
CA HIS A 31 20.20 37.27 9.37
C HIS A 31 18.78 37.03 8.83
N ILE A 32 18.50 35.85 8.30
CA ILE A 32 17.17 35.48 7.78
C ILE A 32 16.15 35.41 8.92
N ARG A 33 16.53 34.92 10.11
CA ARG A 33 15.59 34.68 11.22
C ARG A 33 15.06 35.97 11.85
N ASN A 34 15.79 37.07 11.76
CA ASN A 34 15.40 38.34 12.42
C ASN A 34 14.77 39.37 11.45
N SER A 35 14.89 39.20 10.16
CA SER A 35 14.29 40.05 9.16
C SER A 35 12.82 39.63 8.91
N PHE A 36 11.92 40.61 8.70
CA PHE A 36 10.55 40.38 8.25
C PHE A 36 10.51 39.48 6.99
N HIS A 37 11.40 39.75 6.06
CA HIS A 37 11.64 38.99 4.85
C HIS A 37 11.95 37.51 5.14
N GLY A 38 12.85 37.21 6.06
CA GLY A 38 13.19 35.83 6.43
C GLY A 38 12.03 35.09 7.11
N LYS A 39 11.27 35.75 7.96
CA LYS A 39 10.08 35.16 8.60
C LYS A 39 9.01 34.80 7.55
N MET A 40 8.77 35.67 6.58
CA MET A 40 7.83 35.42 5.50
C MET A 40 8.25 34.27 4.60
N GLN A 41 9.54 34.19 4.22
CA GLN A 41 10.09 33.05 3.47
C GLN A 41 9.91 31.75 4.24
N LEU A 42 10.26 31.73 5.52
CA LEU A 42 10.14 30.54 6.35
C LEU A 42 8.68 30.08 6.46
N THR A 43 7.74 31.01 6.66
CA THR A 43 6.31 30.68 6.73
C THR A 43 5.80 30.05 5.44
N ILE A 44 6.17 30.60 4.28
CA ILE A 44 5.76 30.05 2.98
C ILE A 44 6.34 28.63 2.78
N ILE A 45 7.63 28.44 3.09
CA ILE A 45 8.28 27.13 2.96
C ILE A 45 7.64 26.11 3.88
N LEU A 46 7.35 26.48 5.15
CA LEU A 46 6.69 25.59 6.10
C LEU A 46 5.26 25.24 5.66
N THR A 47 4.51 26.22 5.15
CA THR A 47 3.14 25.98 4.66
C THR A 47 3.14 25.04 3.45
N LEU A 48 4.07 25.23 2.50
CA LEU A 48 4.23 24.32 1.36
C LEU A 48 4.65 22.93 1.82
N GLY A 49 5.61 22.82 2.74
CA GLY A 49 6.04 21.54 3.30
C GLY A 49 4.90 20.79 3.99
N PHE A 50 4.11 21.49 4.79
CA PHE A 50 2.94 20.92 5.44
C PHE A 50 1.88 20.45 4.41
N SER A 51 1.62 21.26 3.38
CA SER A 51 0.70 20.89 2.30
C SER A 51 1.14 19.61 1.58
N PHE A 52 2.45 19.46 1.29
CA PHE A 52 2.97 18.24 0.68
C PHE A 52 2.85 17.02 1.60
N LEU A 53 3.06 17.19 2.91
CA LEU A 53 2.88 16.10 3.86
C LEU A 53 1.41 15.62 3.91
N VAL A 54 0.45 16.56 3.96
CA VAL A 54 -0.97 16.22 3.95
C VAL A 54 -1.36 15.51 2.65
N ALA A 55 -0.95 16.05 1.51
CA ALA A 55 -1.22 15.43 0.21
C ALA A 55 -0.62 14.01 0.12
N GLY A 56 0.60 13.83 0.65
CA GLY A 56 1.26 12.54 0.70
C GLY A 56 0.55 11.52 1.56
N PHE A 57 0.15 11.91 2.73
CA PHE A 57 -0.57 11.04 3.63
C PHE A 57 -1.92 10.60 3.04
N THR A 58 -2.64 11.54 2.43
CA THR A 58 -3.92 11.25 1.76
C THR A 58 -3.72 10.30 0.56
N SER A 59 -2.70 10.54 -0.26
CA SER A 59 -2.36 9.68 -1.40
C SER A 59 -1.95 8.28 -0.95
N PHE A 60 -1.20 8.16 0.15
CA PHE A 60 -0.82 6.87 0.72
C PHE A 60 -2.04 6.04 1.14
N ILE A 61 -2.98 6.64 1.88
CA ILE A 61 -4.22 5.96 2.29
C ILE A 61 -5.02 5.52 1.06
N PHE A 62 -5.17 6.39 0.07
CA PHE A 62 -5.91 6.10 -1.16
C PHE A 62 -5.30 4.91 -1.92
N ILE A 63 -3.98 4.91 -2.12
CA ILE A 63 -3.28 3.84 -2.85
C ILE A 63 -3.36 2.52 -2.09
N LYS A 64 -3.13 2.53 -0.77
CA LYS A 64 -3.26 1.33 0.06
C LYS A 64 -4.65 0.71 -0.09
N ASN A 65 -5.70 1.52 -0.01
CA ASN A 65 -7.08 1.06 -0.14
C ASN A 65 -7.38 0.55 -1.56
N SER A 66 -6.89 1.26 -2.58
CA SER A 66 -7.06 0.88 -3.98
C SER A 66 -6.36 -0.45 -4.32
N LEU A 67 -5.13 -0.65 -3.83
CA LEU A 67 -4.40 -1.90 -4.02
C LEU A 67 -5.12 -3.07 -3.34
N ASN A 68 -5.56 -2.89 -2.11
CA ASN A 68 -6.30 -3.93 -1.38
C ASN A 68 -7.61 -4.31 -2.11
N LYS A 69 -8.33 -3.33 -2.64
CA LYS A 69 -9.56 -3.57 -3.41
C LYS A 69 -9.27 -4.35 -4.69
N LYS A 70 -8.29 -3.91 -5.49
CA LYS A 70 -7.88 -4.60 -6.72
C LYS A 70 -7.42 -6.03 -6.48
N THR A 71 -6.65 -6.27 -5.43
CA THR A 71 -6.20 -7.62 -5.06
C THR A 71 -7.38 -8.51 -4.69
N ARG A 72 -8.35 -8.00 -3.93
CA ARG A 72 -9.57 -8.74 -3.58
C ARG A 72 -10.42 -9.07 -4.81
N GLU A 73 -10.62 -8.12 -5.70
CA GLU A 73 -11.36 -8.33 -6.96
C GLU A 73 -10.66 -9.36 -7.86
N PHE A 74 -9.35 -9.25 -8.03
CA PHE A 74 -8.57 -10.21 -8.80
C PHE A 74 -8.64 -11.63 -8.20
N ASN A 75 -8.46 -11.76 -6.88
CA ASN A 75 -8.58 -13.05 -6.20
C ASN A 75 -9.99 -13.63 -6.33
N TYR A 76 -11.03 -12.80 -6.23
CA TYR A 76 -12.41 -13.23 -6.40
C TYR A 76 -12.65 -13.83 -7.78
N GLU A 77 -12.29 -13.15 -8.86
CA GLU A 77 -12.50 -13.63 -10.23
C GLU A 77 -11.67 -14.89 -10.52
N LYS A 78 -10.40 -14.91 -10.09
CA LYS A 78 -9.54 -16.09 -10.19
C LYS A 78 -10.16 -17.29 -9.46
N ASN A 79 -10.54 -17.11 -8.21
CA ASN A 79 -11.08 -18.17 -7.38
C ASN A 79 -12.42 -18.69 -7.90
N LYS A 80 -13.29 -17.81 -8.39
CA LYS A 80 -14.56 -18.18 -9.02
C LYS A 80 -14.34 -19.09 -10.24
N THR A 81 -13.32 -18.79 -11.06
CA THR A 81 -12.94 -19.63 -12.20
C THR A 81 -12.45 -21.00 -11.72
N ILE A 82 -11.60 -21.03 -10.68
CA ILE A 82 -11.10 -22.28 -10.08
C ILE A 82 -12.26 -23.15 -9.57
N VAL A 83 -13.20 -22.54 -8.81
CA VAL A 83 -14.35 -23.28 -8.28
C VAL A 83 -15.20 -23.86 -9.41
N LYS A 84 -15.50 -23.07 -10.45
CA LYS A 84 -16.27 -23.57 -11.62
C LYS A 84 -15.57 -24.73 -12.33
N ASN A 85 -14.27 -24.68 -12.48
CA ASN A 85 -13.51 -25.76 -13.11
C ASN A 85 -13.59 -27.03 -12.24
N ILE A 86 -13.45 -26.91 -10.92
CA ILE A 86 -13.59 -28.05 -9.99
C ILE A 86 -15.03 -28.59 -10.05
N GLU A 87 -16.07 -27.72 -10.05
CA GLU A 87 -17.47 -28.14 -10.20
C GLU A 87 -17.72 -28.91 -11.51
N SER A 88 -17.10 -28.48 -12.61
CA SER A 88 -17.25 -29.20 -13.90
C SER A 88 -16.59 -30.58 -13.88
N ASP A 89 -15.52 -30.74 -13.12
CA ASP A 89 -14.76 -31.97 -13.02
C ASP A 89 -15.29 -32.95 -11.97
N LEU A 90 -16.18 -32.51 -11.07
CA LEU A 90 -16.74 -33.32 -9.96
C LEU A 90 -17.36 -34.65 -10.38
N ASN A 91 -17.70 -34.81 -11.65
CA ASN A 91 -18.22 -36.10 -12.15
C ASN A 91 -17.14 -37.11 -12.51
N ASN A 92 -15.90 -36.64 -12.61
CA ASN A 92 -14.78 -37.44 -13.08
C ASN A 92 -13.78 -37.75 -11.95
N PHE A 93 -13.93 -37.15 -10.79
CA PHE A 93 -13.06 -37.39 -9.65
C PHE A 93 -13.83 -37.38 -8.31
N ASP A 94 -13.29 -38.05 -7.33
CA ASP A 94 -13.78 -38.03 -5.95
C ASP A 94 -13.20 -36.80 -5.19
N ILE A 95 -14.05 -36.13 -4.42
CA ILE A 95 -13.65 -34.98 -3.57
C ILE A 95 -12.55 -35.39 -2.57
N GLU A 96 -12.48 -36.67 -2.21
CA GLU A 96 -11.46 -37.22 -1.30
C GLU A 96 -10.14 -37.52 -2.02
N ASP A 97 -10.09 -37.50 -3.35
CA ASP A 97 -8.87 -37.79 -4.11
C ASP A 97 -7.80 -36.71 -3.91
N ARG A 98 -6.77 -37.06 -3.12
CA ARG A 98 -5.64 -36.18 -2.84
C ARG A 98 -4.74 -35.93 -4.04
N GLU A 99 -4.63 -36.90 -4.94
CA GLU A 99 -3.78 -36.80 -6.11
C GLU A 99 -4.33 -35.79 -7.12
N TYR A 100 -5.65 -35.80 -7.31
CA TYR A 100 -6.33 -34.82 -8.13
C TYR A 100 -6.09 -33.39 -7.61
N LEU A 101 -6.33 -33.12 -6.33
CA LEU A 101 -6.09 -31.81 -5.75
C LEU A 101 -4.63 -31.36 -5.84
N LYS A 102 -3.68 -32.26 -5.64
CA LYS A 102 -2.25 -31.97 -5.78
C LYS A 102 -1.92 -31.56 -7.22
N LYS A 103 -2.37 -32.31 -8.20
CA LYS A 103 -2.21 -31.99 -9.62
C LYS A 103 -2.87 -30.64 -9.98
N TYR A 104 -4.04 -30.39 -9.40
CA TYR A 104 -4.74 -29.13 -9.58
C TYR A 104 -3.95 -27.93 -9.03
N LYS A 105 -3.36 -28.07 -7.83
CA LYS A 105 -2.45 -27.10 -7.24
C LYS A 105 -1.25 -26.80 -8.13
N GLU A 106 -0.61 -27.83 -8.69
CA GLU A 106 0.56 -27.70 -9.56
C GLU A 106 0.22 -26.92 -10.83
N ASN A 107 -0.95 -27.14 -11.40
CA ASN A 107 -1.39 -26.49 -12.63
C ASN A 107 -1.85 -25.03 -12.41
N HIS A 108 -2.44 -24.72 -11.26
CA HIS A 108 -3.05 -23.41 -11.00
C HIS A 108 -2.32 -22.57 -9.96
N PHE A 109 -1.23 -23.11 -9.36
CA PHE A 109 -0.44 -22.44 -8.31
C PHE A 109 -1.32 -21.91 -7.18
N THR A 110 -2.31 -22.70 -6.76
CA THR A 110 -3.31 -22.29 -5.79
C THR A 110 -3.56 -23.38 -4.78
N ASP A 111 -3.51 -23.04 -3.50
CA ASP A 111 -3.83 -23.96 -2.42
C ASP A 111 -5.34 -24.07 -2.24
N ILE A 112 -5.79 -25.30 -1.97
CA ILE A 112 -7.21 -25.61 -1.85
C ILE A 112 -7.43 -26.52 -0.65
N ASN A 113 -8.46 -26.21 0.14
CA ASN A 113 -8.99 -27.05 1.18
C ASN A 113 -10.46 -27.36 0.87
N ILE A 114 -10.90 -28.57 1.10
CA ILE A 114 -12.30 -28.99 0.94
C ILE A 114 -12.82 -29.44 2.28
N TYR A 115 -13.96 -28.89 2.69
CA TYR A 115 -14.67 -29.21 3.91
C TYR A 115 -16.03 -29.84 3.58
N ASP A 116 -16.44 -30.80 4.40
CA ASP A 116 -17.78 -31.38 4.30
C ASP A 116 -18.89 -30.39 4.75
N LEU A 117 -20.12 -30.82 4.65
CA LEU A 117 -21.28 -30.04 5.12
C LEU A 117 -21.39 -29.98 6.65
N GLY A 118 -20.57 -30.71 7.38
CA GLY A 118 -20.36 -30.61 8.83
C GLY A 118 -19.30 -29.57 9.20
N GLY A 119 -18.52 -29.11 8.22
CA GLY A 119 -17.41 -28.19 8.42
C GLY A 119 -16.09 -28.86 8.77
N TYR A 120 -15.97 -30.17 8.55
CA TYR A 120 -14.72 -30.91 8.76
C TYR A 120 -13.92 -30.98 7.47
N LEU A 121 -12.60 -30.88 7.60
CA LEU A 121 -11.66 -30.95 6.49
C LEU A 121 -11.66 -32.38 5.91
N ILE A 122 -12.04 -32.50 4.63
CA ILE A 122 -11.98 -33.75 3.86
C ILE A 122 -10.61 -33.87 3.18
N ASN A 123 -10.19 -32.79 2.49
CA ASN A 123 -9.01 -32.83 1.66
C ASN A 123 -8.29 -31.47 1.65
N THR A 124 -6.95 -31.50 1.49
CA THR A 124 -6.12 -30.29 1.47
C THR A 124 -4.88 -30.46 0.61
N THR A 125 -4.50 -29.41 -0.11
CA THR A 125 -3.21 -29.35 -0.83
C THR A 125 -2.03 -28.99 0.09
N GLN A 126 -2.30 -28.59 1.34
CA GLN A 126 -1.30 -28.18 2.34
C GLN A 126 -1.47 -28.95 3.65
N PRO A 127 -1.25 -30.29 3.67
CA PRO A 127 -1.49 -31.09 4.87
C PRO A 127 -0.64 -30.64 6.06
N LYS A 128 0.58 -30.17 5.84
CA LYS A 128 1.45 -29.67 6.92
C LYS A 128 0.86 -28.50 7.69
N LEU A 129 0.05 -27.66 7.05
CA LEU A 129 -0.57 -26.49 7.67
C LEU A 129 -1.97 -26.80 8.22
N PHE A 130 -2.74 -27.64 7.53
CA PHE A 130 -4.15 -27.84 7.82
C PHE A 130 -4.48 -29.17 8.51
N ASP A 131 -3.50 -30.04 8.76
CA ASP A 131 -3.71 -31.32 9.43
C ASP A 131 -3.66 -31.25 10.98
N GLY A 132 -3.40 -30.05 11.52
CA GLY A 132 -3.51 -29.78 12.95
C GLY A 132 -4.96 -29.70 13.44
N TYR A 133 -5.20 -30.03 14.73
CA TYR A 133 -6.54 -30.10 15.30
C TYR A 133 -7.41 -28.84 15.05
N LYS A 134 -6.81 -27.64 15.15
CA LYS A 134 -7.54 -26.36 14.93
C LYS A 134 -7.86 -26.08 13.47
N SER A 135 -7.14 -26.65 12.55
CA SER A 135 -7.29 -26.41 11.11
C SER A 135 -8.17 -27.46 10.42
N LYS A 136 -8.53 -28.54 11.13
CA LYS A 136 -9.47 -29.56 10.64
C LYS A 136 -10.94 -29.10 10.63
N ILE A 137 -11.24 -27.97 11.23
CA ILE A 137 -12.59 -27.41 11.29
C ILE A 137 -12.57 -26.07 10.54
N ILE A 138 -13.55 -25.90 9.66
CA ILE A 138 -13.76 -24.65 8.92
C ILE A 138 -13.95 -23.45 9.87
N ASN A 139 -13.56 -22.29 9.46
CA ASN A 139 -13.85 -21.06 10.20
C ASN A 139 -15.36 -20.93 10.47
N ARG A 140 -15.75 -20.81 11.73
CA ARG A 140 -17.14 -20.78 12.18
C ARG A 140 -17.98 -19.74 11.45
N ARG A 141 -17.40 -18.55 11.23
CA ARG A 141 -18.12 -17.44 10.55
C ARG A 141 -18.30 -17.73 9.06
N ALA A 142 -17.28 -18.34 8.42
CA ALA A 142 -17.38 -18.76 7.02
C ALA A 142 -18.44 -19.84 6.85
N PHE A 143 -18.46 -20.82 7.73
CA PHE A 143 -19.46 -21.87 7.73
C PHE A 143 -20.90 -21.32 7.86
N GLU A 144 -21.13 -20.43 8.82
CA GLU A 144 -22.43 -19.79 9.02
C GLU A 144 -22.88 -19.04 7.77
N ILE A 145 -22.00 -18.29 7.14
CA ILE A 145 -22.32 -17.45 5.99
C ILE A 145 -22.58 -18.30 4.75
N ILE A 146 -21.77 -19.29 4.47
CA ILE A 146 -21.90 -20.14 3.28
C ILE A 146 -23.07 -21.10 3.42
N LYS A 147 -23.18 -21.84 4.54
CA LYS A 147 -24.20 -22.85 4.74
C LYS A 147 -25.56 -22.28 5.13
N ASN A 148 -25.60 -21.42 6.16
CA ASN A 148 -26.86 -21.00 6.77
C ASN A 148 -27.47 -19.79 6.05
N ARG A 149 -26.63 -18.87 5.54
CA ARG A 149 -27.08 -17.69 4.79
C ARG A 149 -27.05 -17.89 3.27
N ASN A 150 -26.68 -19.06 2.80
CA ASN A 150 -26.62 -19.45 1.39
C ASN A 150 -25.93 -18.43 0.48
N ARG A 151 -24.79 -17.87 0.96
CA ARG A 151 -24.00 -16.94 0.18
C ARG A 151 -23.12 -17.67 -0.82
N PHE A 152 -22.95 -17.09 -2.00
CA PHE A 152 -22.13 -17.65 -3.08
C PHE A 152 -20.63 -17.60 -2.79
N PHE A 153 -20.20 -16.73 -1.89
CA PHE A 153 -18.80 -16.64 -1.42
C PHE A 153 -18.70 -15.85 -0.12
N TYR A 154 -17.60 -16.08 0.58
CA TYR A 154 -17.20 -15.30 1.74
C TYR A 154 -15.68 -15.18 1.79
N ILE A 155 -15.17 -13.99 2.09
CA ILE A 155 -13.73 -13.73 2.24
C ILE A 155 -13.47 -13.31 3.69
N ASN A 156 -12.47 -13.92 4.32
CA ASN A 156 -12.05 -13.64 5.67
C ASN A 156 -10.54 -13.56 5.79
N ASP A 157 -10.06 -12.69 6.69
CA ASP A 157 -8.65 -12.67 7.07
C ASP A 157 -8.47 -13.62 8.26
N GLU A 158 -7.56 -14.57 8.14
CA GLU A 158 -7.33 -15.67 9.08
C GLU A 158 -5.90 -15.71 9.56
N ASN A 159 -5.65 -16.49 10.61
CA ASN A 159 -4.33 -16.68 11.18
C ASN A 159 -4.11 -18.15 11.52
N ILE A 160 -3.01 -18.72 11.01
CA ILE A 160 -2.51 -20.05 11.41
C ILE A 160 -1.07 -19.86 11.90
N ASP A 161 -0.80 -20.27 13.14
CA ASP A 161 0.53 -20.25 13.76
C ASP A 161 1.26 -18.90 13.60
N GLY A 162 0.52 -17.80 13.82
CA GLY A 162 1.06 -16.44 13.68
C GLY A 162 1.17 -15.91 12.25
N THR A 163 0.86 -16.73 11.24
CA THR A 163 0.82 -16.31 9.83
C THR A 163 -0.59 -15.88 9.46
N SER A 164 -0.76 -14.57 9.20
CA SER A 164 -2.02 -14.03 8.67
C SER A 164 -2.10 -14.28 7.17
N TYR A 165 -3.26 -14.74 6.72
CA TYR A 165 -3.57 -14.97 5.31
C TYR A 165 -5.03 -14.66 5.04
N GLN A 166 -5.37 -14.44 3.77
CA GLN A 166 -6.75 -14.25 3.34
C GLN A 166 -7.32 -15.58 2.87
N SER A 167 -8.51 -15.92 3.34
CA SER A 167 -9.25 -17.12 2.92
C SER A 167 -10.50 -16.74 2.18
N SER A 168 -10.75 -17.42 1.06
CA SER A 168 -11.98 -17.30 0.29
C SER A 168 -12.75 -18.62 0.36
N TYR A 169 -14.02 -18.57 0.69
CA TYR A 169 -14.90 -19.73 0.84
C TYR A 169 -16.00 -19.69 -0.21
N TYR A 170 -16.27 -20.85 -0.83
CA TYR A 170 -17.29 -21.04 -1.85
C TYR A 170 -18.04 -22.34 -1.61
N PRO A 171 -19.37 -22.38 -1.82
CA PRO A 171 -20.08 -23.64 -1.88
C PRO A 171 -19.67 -24.39 -3.16
N LEU A 172 -19.37 -25.65 -3.04
CA LEU A 172 -19.10 -26.57 -4.16
C LEU A 172 -20.43 -27.27 -4.51
N LYS A 173 -20.92 -27.09 -5.72
CA LYS A 173 -22.23 -27.55 -6.13
C LYS A 173 -22.16 -28.71 -7.10
N ASP A 174 -23.15 -29.61 -7.00
CA ASP A 174 -23.38 -30.65 -8.00
C ASP A 174 -24.11 -30.11 -9.23
N LYS A 175 -24.34 -30.97 -10.22
CA LYS A 175 -25.11 -30.64 -11.43
C LYS A 175 -26.56 -30.19 -11.16
N ASN A 176 -27.12 -30.60 -10.03
CA ASN A 176 -28.48 -30.26 -9.62
C ASN A 176 -28.53 -28.93 -8.84
N GLY A 177 -27.36 -28.29 -8.61
CA GLY A 177 -27.24 -27.05 -7.85
C GLY A 177 -27.20 -27.24 -6.33
N ASN A 178 -27.17 -28.49 -5.83
CA ASN A 178 -27.07 -28.77 -4.40
C ASN A 178 -25.63 -28.63 -3.93
N THR A 179 -25.43 -27.99 -2.79
CA THR A 179 -24.11 -27.88 -2.19
C THR A 179 -23.67 -29.23 -1.62
N GLN A 180 -22.53 -29.77 -2.07
CA GLN A 180 -21.96 -31.03 -1.61
C GLN A 180 -20.82 -30.81 -0.61
N ALA A 181 -20.08 -29.72 -0.75
CA ALA A 181 -18.94 -29.41 0.08
C ALA A 181 -18.69 -27.90 0.12
N ILE A 182 -17.76 -27.45 0.95
CA ILE A 182 -17.31 -26.06 0.98
C ILE A 182 -15.83 -26.06 0.58
N ILE A 183 -15.53 -25.33 -0.49
CA ILE A 183 -14.14 -25.06 -0.92
C ILE A 183 -13.61 -23.83 -0.20
N ASN A 184 -12.41 -23.96 0.33
CA ASN A 184 -11.62 -22.86 0.86
C ASN A 184 -10.35 -22.70 0.03
N ILE A 185 -10.09 -21.49 -0.40
CA ILE A 185 -8.89 -21.12 -1.14
C ILE A 185 -8.10 -20.13 -0.28
N PRO A 186 -7.08 -20.61 0.45
CA PRO A 186 -6.21 -19.76 1.25
C PRO A 186 -5.24 -19.01 0.32
N TYR A 187 -5.15 -17.72 0.50
CA TYR A 187 -4.17 -16.87 -0.16
C TYR A 187 -3.13 -16.44 0.86
N PHE A 188 -2.02 -17.14 0.88
CA PHE A 188 -0.84 -16.73 1.65
C PHE A 188 -0.18 -15.58 0.90
N ASP A 189 -0.60 -14.36 1.22
CA ASP A 189 0.06 -13.18 0.69
C ASP A 189 1.54 -13.26 1.07
N ASN A 190 2.40 -13.30 0.07
CA ASN A 190 3.81 -13.06 0.31
C ASN A 190 3.94 -11.63 0.81
N LYS A 191 3.79 -11.45 2.14
CA LYS A 191 3.94 -10.14 2.81
C LYS A 191 5.23 -9.43 2.38
N ALA A 192 6.23 -10.19 1.92
CA ALA A 192 7.46 -9.67 1.34
C ALA A 192 7.17 -8.91 0.03
N THR A 193 6.33 -9.42 -0.86
CA THR A 193 6.03 -8.80 -2.17
C THR A 193 5.12 -7.60 -2.02
N SER A 194 4.06 -7.71 -1.23
CA SER A 194 3.18 -6.57 -0.91
C SER A 194 3.92 -5.47 -0.14
N ARG A 195 4.73 -5.83 0.86
CA ARG A 195 5.57 -4.87 1.58
C ARG A 195 6.59 -4.19 0.68
N SER A 196 7.23 -4.92 -0.23
CA SER A 196 8.20 -4.34 -1.15
C SER A 196 7.55 -3.36 -2.13
N SER A 197 6.35 -3.66 -2.62
CA SER A 197 5.61 -2.75 -3.51
C SER A 197 5.19 -1.47 -2.80
N VAL A 198 4.64 -1.57 -1.58
CA VAL A 198 4.28 -0.42 -0.76
C VAL A 198 5.53 0.37 -0.35
N SER A 199 6.61 -0.30 0.07
CA SER A 199 7.88 0.34 0.42
C SER A 199 8.50 1.09 -0.76
N ASN A 200 8.54 0.49 -1.94
CA ASN A 200 9.03 1.14 -3.15
C ASN A 200 8.22 2.37 -3.53
N PHE A 201 6.89 2.31 -3.36
CA PHE A 201 6.03 3.47 -3.57
C PHE A 201 6.34 4.59 -2.58
N ILE A 202 6.45 4.29 -1.28
CA ILE A 202 6.78 5.28 -0.24
C ILE A 202 8.13 5.95 -0.54
N ILE A 203 9.16 5.17 -0.87
CA ILE A 203 10.49 5.69 -1.21
C ILE A 203 10.42 6.62 -2.42
N THR A 204 9.74 6.21 -3.49
CA THR A 204 9.58 7.03 -4.69
C THR A 204 8.82 8.32 -4.38
N TYR A 205 7.78 8.25 -3.58
CA TYR A 205 6.98 9.40 -3.18
C TYR A 205 7.77 10.40 -2.35
N ILE A 206 8.55 9.91 -1.36
CA ILE A 206 9.44 10.77 -0.55
C ILE A 206 10.45 11.48 -1.45
N ASN A 207 11.05 10.79 -2.41
CA ASN A 207 12.00 11.41 -3.35
C ASN A 207 11.35 12.51 -4.19
N ILE A 208 10.13 12.30 -4.69
CA ILE A 208 9.40 13.32 -5.44
C ILE A 208 9.12 14.54 -4.56
N ILE A 209 8.66 14.34 -3.32
CA ILE A 209 8.42 15.44 -2.38
C ILE A 209 9.69 16.24 -2.11
N LEU A 210 10.82 15.57 -1.88
CA LEU A 210 12.09 16.25 -1.64
C LEU A 210 12.51 17.14 -2.81
N VAL A 211 12.36 16.65 -4.04
CA VAL A 211 12.64 17.42 -5.25
C VAL A 211 11.70 18.63 -5.37
N LEU A 212 10.38 18.41 -5.17
CA LEU A 212 9.39 19.50 -5.24
C LEU A 212 9.61 20.54 -4.13
N MET A 213 9.97 20.13 -2.92
CA MET A 213 10.31 21.05 -1.84
C MET A 213 11.56 21.90 -2.20
N GLY A 214 12.57 21.27 -2.78
CA GLY A 214 13.78 21.98 -3.23
C GLY A 214 13.48 23.03 -4.30
N ILE A 215 12.69 22.67 -5.30
CA ILE A 215 12.25 23.60 -6.37
C ILE A 215 11.40 24.72 -5.76
N SER A 216 10.44 24.39 -4.90
CA SER A 216 9.56 25.37 -4.26
C SER A 216 10.35 26.36 -3.40
N ALA A 217 11.31 25.89 -2.62
CA ALA A 217 12.17 26.75 -1.82
C ALA A 217 12.98 27.71 -2.71
N MET A 218 13.53 27.23 -3.83
CA MET A 218 14.26 28.05 -4.79
C MET A 218 13.36 29.15 -5.38
N VAL A 219 12.15 28.79 -5.81
CA VAL A 219 11.17 29.76 -6.35
C VAL A 219 10.81 30.82 -5.31
N VAL A 220 10.51 30.39 -4.07
CA VAL A 220 10.18 31.33 -2.97
C VAL A 220 11.31 32.32 -2.74
N ILE A 221 12.55 31.88 -2.72
CA ILE A 221 13.71 32.73 -2.51
C ILE A 221 13.86 33.75 -3.66
N LEU A 222 13.71 33.31 -4.91
CA LEU A 222 13.83 34.18 -6.09
C LEU A 222 12.72 35.23 -6.11
N VAL A 223 11.46 34.84 -5.89
CA VAL A 223 10.31 35.75 -5.87
C VAL A 223 10.45 36.75 -4.73
N THR A 224 10.78 36.27 -3.54
CA THR A 224 10.88 37.13 -2.35
C THR A 224 11.99 38.17 -2.51
N ARG A 225 13.14 37.77 -3.06
CA ARG A 225 14.22 38.74 -3.35
C ARG A 225 13.83 39.82 -4.34
N LYS A 226 13.05 39.45 -5.38
CA LYS A 226 12.63 40.38 -6.43
C LYS A 226 11.52 41.34 -5.98
N THR A 227 10.63 40.86 -5.09
CA THR A 227 9.41 41.60 -4.74
C THR A 227 9.54 42.37 -3.42
N ILE A 228 10.18 41.83 -2.41
CA ILE A 228 10.17 42.38 -1.06
C ILE A 228 11.36 43.32 -0.82
N LYS A 229 12.51 43.06 -1.41
CA LYS A 229 13.68 43.90 -1.26
C LYS A 229 13.45 45.37 -1.70
N PRO A 230 12.78 45.66 -2.82
CA PRO A 230 12.41 47.04 -3.19
C PRO A 230 11.46 47.71 -2.17
N LEU A 231 10.54 46.90 -1.57
CA LEU A 231 9.60 47.46 -0.57
C LEU A 231 10.31 47.86 0.73
N GLU A 232 11.28 47.07 1.21
CA GLU A 232 12.10 47.42 2.40
C GLU A 232 12.86 48.75 2.15
N ILE A 233 13.42 48.95 0.94
CA ILE A 233 14.13 50.15 0.59
C ILE A 233 13.19 51.37 0.57
N ILE A 234 11.96 51.21 0.11
CA ILE A 234 10.96 52.28 0.10
C ILE A 234 10.52 52.59 1.54
N GLN A 235 10.28 51.59 2.37
CA GLN A 235 9.89 51.79 3.76
C GLN A 235 11.01 52.47 4.57
N ASP A 236 12.25 52.12 4.36
CA ASP A 236 13.40 52.72 5.02
C ASP A 236 13.58 54.20 4.62
N LYS A 237 13.37 54.53 3.33
CA LYS A 237 13.36 55.89 2.86
C LYS A 237 12.20 56.73 3.41
N MET A 238 11.00 56.15 3.48
CA MET A 238 9.83 56.85 4.05
C MET A 238 10.03 57.12 5.54
N GLN A 239 10.64 56.20 6.26
CA GLN A 239 10.89 56.36 7.70
C GLN A 239 11.93 57.44 7.95
N LYS A 240 12.97 57.56 7.12
CA LYS A 240 13.96 58.65 7.21
C LYS A 240 13.37 60.01 6.87
N ILE A 241 12.45 60.11 5.91
CA ILE A 241 11.74 61.35 5.58
C ILE A 241 10.83 61.78 6.75
N ASN A 242 10.17 60.84 7.43
CA ASN A 242 9.28 61.09 8.55
C ASN A 242 10.01 61.53 9.82
N LEU A 243 11.30 61.14 9.97
CA LEU A 243 12.17 61.52 11.07
C LEU A 243 12.95 62.84 10.81
N GLY A 244 12.70 63.57 9.70
CA GLY A 244 13.31 64.84 9.43
C GLY A 244 14.81 64.84 9.11
N GLU A 245 15.41 63.64 8.89
CA GLU A 245 16.79 63.53 8.43
C GLU A 245 16.85 63.79 6.90
N LYS A 246 17.49 64.93 6.57
CA LYS A 246 17.84 65.29 5.19
C LYS A 246 19.03 64.50 4.69
#